data_438067cdd63b4c81fe588803504e82f5
#
_entry.id   438067cdd63b4c81fe588803504e82f5
#
_cell.length_a   1.000
_cell.length_b   1.000
_cell.length_c   1.000
_cell.angle_alpha   90.00
_cell.angle_beta   90.00
_cell.angle_gamma   90.00
#
_symmetry.space_group_name_H-M   'P 1'
#
loop_
_entity.id
_entity.type
_entity.pdbx_description
1 polymer ?
#
loop_
_entity_poly.entity_id
_entity_poly.type
_entity_poly.pdbx_seq_one_letter_code
_entity_poly.pdbx_strand_id
1 'polypeptide(L)'
;MQKFYKFKHNNLEVNKKSSSGGAFTLLSNKIFEKGGIVYGCVLDDEFNAIHIRAENKEIRNKMRGSKYIQSNILKSFDLVASDLKECHKVLFSGTPCQINAMLNYLKQKKISTKELITVEVICHGVGSSRFFHDYVKDKEKKEKSKAVDVCFRSKYRTGQKQDMSIKFKNGKTYHAASTNLDWFYSIYLKNLILRPSCYKCKFAKQDRIADISIADYWKKDETEDYSLIICNTDKGGRLL
;
A
#
# COMPACT_ATOMS: atom_id res chain seq x y z
N MET A 1 10.37 -2.29 -23.08
CA MET A 1 11.46 -1.76 -22.22
C MET A 1 10.83 -1.07 -21.02
N GLN A 2 11.27 -1.34 -19.79
CA GLN A 2 10.79 -0.65 -18.59
C GLN A 2 11.17 0.83 -18.63
N LYS A 3 10.25 1.71 -18.16
CA LYS A 3 10.53 3.15 -18.01
C LYS A 3 10.45 3.52 -16.54
N PHE A 4 11.36 4.36 -16.08
CA PHE A 4 11.53 4.74 -14.68
C PHE A 4 11.26 6.23 -14.51
N TYR A 5 10.46 6.59 -13.52
CA TYR A 5 10.13 7.97 -13.22
C TYR A 5 10.32 8.27 -11.73
N LYS A 6 10.91 9.42 -11.43
CA LYS A 6 10.93 10.03 -10.11
C LYS A 6 9.70 10.94 -10.02
N PHE A 7 8.86 10.77 -9.00
CA PHE A 7 7.61 11.50 -8.89
C PHE A 7 7.37 12.04 -7.47
N LYS A 8 6.92 13.29 -7.39
CA LYS A 8 6.39 13.92 -6.17
C LYS A 8 5.13 14.69 -6.54
N HIS A 9 4.08 14.48 -5.78
CA HIS A 9 2.79 15.17 -5.99
C HIS A 9 2.90 16.63 -5.57
N ASN A 10 2.35 17.57 -6.37
CA ASN A 10 2.44 19.01 -6.09
C ASN A 10 1.62 19.45 -4.86
N ASN A 11 0.56 18.68 -4.52
CA ASN A 11 -0.26 18.97 -3.35
C ASN A 11 0.41 18.45 -2.08
N LEU A 12 0.74 19.36 -1.15
CA LEU A 12 1.41 19.07 0.12
C LEU A 12 0.61 18.13 1.03
N GLU A 13 -0.72 18.24 1.06
CA GLU A 13 -1.56 17.35 1.88
C GLU A 13 -1.55 15.89 1.35
N VAL A 14 -1.46 15.72 0.03
CA VAL A 14 -1.26 14.39 -0.57
C VAL A 14 0.09 13.83 -0.14
N ASN A 15 1.14 14.64 -0.18
CA ASN A 15 2.49 14.21 0.22
C ASN A 15 2.54 13.83 1.70
N LYS A 16 1.96 14.65 2.59
CA LYS A 16 1.92 14.37 4.03
C LYS A 16 1.23 13.04 4.35
N LYS A 17 0.16 12.71 3.63
CA LYS A 17 -0.64 11.48 3.83
C LYS A 17 -0.17 10.30 3.00
N SER A 18 0.92 10.43 2.25
CA SER A 18 1.53 9.36 1.44
C SER A 18 2.79 8.84 2.10
N SER A 19 3.12 7.57 1.89
CA SER A 19 4.38 6.98 2.38
C SER A 19 5.62 7.60 1.73
N SER A 20 5.49 8.06 0.48
CA SER A 20 6.55 8.72 -0.29
C SER A 20 5.98 9.89 -1.11
N GLY A 21 6.29 10.01 -2.38
CA GLY A 21 5.87 11.13 -3.25
C GLY A 21 4.41 11.12 -3.72
N GLY A 22 3.58 10.14 -3.35
CA GLY A 22 2.15 10.12 -3.67
C GLY A 22 1.78 9.50 -5.03
N ALA A 23 2.60 8.62 -5.60
CA ALA A 23 2.37 7.95 -6.88
C ALA A 23 1.02 7.22 -6.94
N PHE A 24 0.59 6.51 -5.87
CA PHE A 24 -0.71 5.87 -5.81
C PHE A 24 -1.87 6.85 -6.04
N THR A 25 -1.77 8.04 -5.48
CA THR A 25 -2.77 9.11 -5.67
C THR A 25 -2.83 9.57 -7.11
N LEU A 26 -1.68 9.78 -7.76
CA LEU A 26 -1.61 10.14 -9.18
C LEU A 26 -2.33 9.08 -10.03
N LEU A 27 -1.92 7.81 -9.92
CA LEU A 27 -2.44 6.72 -10.73
C LEU A 27 -3.95 6.52 -10.53
N SER A 28 -4.41 6.55 -9.28
CA SER A 28 -5.84 6.40 -8.98
C SER A 28 -6.67 7.59 -9.46
N ASN A 29 -6.15 8.83 -9.45
CA ASN A 29 -6.85 9.99 -10.02
C ASN A 29 -7.08 9.79 -11.52
N LYS A 30 -6.08 9.32 -12.27
CA LYS A 30 -6.22 9.06 -13.71
C LYS A 30 -7.26 7.98 -14.04
N ILE A 31 -7.51 7.06 -13.12
CA ILE A 31 -8.60 6.07 -13.25
C ILE A 31 -9.96 6.73 -12.99
N PHE A 32 -10.09 7.53 -11.94
CA PHE A 32 -11.33 8.25 -11.64
C PHE A 32 -11.72 9.27 -12.72
N GLU A 33 -10.74 9.94 -13.35
CA GLU A 33 -10.97 10.85 -14.49
C GLU A 33 -11.60 10.13 -15.69
N LYS A 34 -11.48 8.80 -15.74
CA LYS A 34 -12.08 7.93 -16.77
C LYS A 34 -13.32 7.17 -16.25
N GLY A 35 -13.91 7.62 -15.13
CA GLY A 35 -15.07 6.95 -14.51
C GLY A 35 -14.77 5.55 -13.97
N GLY A 36 -13.52 5.24 -13.69
CA GLY A 36 -13.11 3.90 -13.27
C GLY A 36 -13.12 3.70 -11.75
N ILE A 37 -12.74 2.50 -11.33
CA ILE A 37 -12.81 1.99 -9.97
C ILE A 37 -11.41 1.64 -9.48
N VAL A 38 -11.15 1.89 -8.20
CA VAL A 38 -9.83 1.63 -7.58
C VAL A 38 -9.98 0.65 -6.43
N TYR A 39 -9.12 -0.36 -6.41
CA TYR A 39 -8.97 -1.32 -5.32
C TYR A 39 -7.64 -1.13 -4.62
N GLY A 40 -7.65 -1.10 -3.29
CA GLY A 40 -6.45 -0.94 -2.49
C GLY A 40 -6.68 -1.30 -1.02
N CYS A 41 -5.59 -1.35 -0.27
CA CYS A 41 -5.57 -1.79 1.12
C CYS A 41 -5.88 -0.64 2.08
N VAL A 42 -6.78 -0.89 3.04
CA VAL A 42 -7.05 -0.03 4.21
C VAL A 42 -6.83 -0.80 5.50
N LEU A 43 -6.78 -0.11 6.64
CA LEU A 43 -7.05 -0.71 7.95
C LEU A 43 -8.54 -0.52 8.25
N ASP A 44 -9.20 -1.58 8.73
CA ASP A 44 -10.54 -1.48 9.30
C ASP A 44 -10.49 -0.94 10.75
N ASP A 45 -11.65 -0.83 11.40
CA ASP A 45 -11.76 -0.30 12.76
C ASP A 45 -11.06 -1.18 13.81
N GLU A 46 -10.77 -2.44 13.49
CA GLU A 46 -10.01 -3.38 14.32
C GLU A 46 -8.53 -3.44 13.93
N PHE A 47 -8.09 -2.56 13.01
CA PHE A 47 -6.73 -2.54 12.44
C PHE A 47 -6.34 -3.79 11.65
N ASN A 48 -7.31 -4.53 11.11
CA ASN A 48 -7.03 -5.54 10.09
C ASN A 48 -6.77 -4.86 8.75
N ALA A 49 -5.76 -5.32 8.04
CA ALA A 49 -5.55 -4.88 6.67
C ALA A 49 -6.53 -5.61 5.73
N ILE A 50 -7.34 -4.86 5.02
CA ILE A 50 -8.32 -5.39 4.06
C ILE A 50 -8.25 -4.62 2.76
N HIS A 51 -8.54 -5.30 1.63
CA HIS A 51 -8.75 -4.60 0.36
C HIS A 51 -10.20 -4.19 0.22
N ILE A 52 -10.41 -2.96 -0.21
CA ILE A 52 -11.75 -2.40 -0.46
C ILE A 52 -11.83 -1.82 -1.87
N ARG A 53 -13.06 -1.62 -2.34
CA ARG A 53 -13.43 -0.97 -3.59
C ARG A 53 -13.68 0.51 -3.34
N ALA A 54 -13.15 1.38 -4.19
CA ALA A 54 -13.38 2.83 -4.15
C ALA A 54 -13.86 3.34 -5.50
N GLU A 55 -14.98 4.05 -5.49
CA GLU A 55 -15.57 4.73 -6.63
C GLU A 55 -15.26 6.24 -6.63
N ASN A 56 -14.69 6.73 -5.55
CA ASN A 56 -14.39 8.15 -5.37
C ASN A 56 -13.08 8.38 -4.61
N LYS A 57 -12.65 9.64 -4.62
CA LYS A 57 -11.39 10.07 -3.98
C LYS A 57 -11.43 9.96 -2.46
N GLU A 58 -12.59 10.09 -1.83
CA GLU A 58 -12.74 10.05 -0.38
C GLU A 58 -12.42 8.64 0.15
N ILE A 59 -13.07 7.61 -0.40
CA ILE A 59 -12.81 6.22 -0.04
C ILE A 59 -11.36 5.85 -0.38
N ARG A 60 -10.85 6.22 -1.58
CA ARG A 60 -9.48 5.97 -2.00
C ARG A 60 -8.46 6.61 -1.05
N ASN A 61 -8.75 7.77 -0.46
CA ASN A 61 -7.82 8.42 0.44
C ASN A 61 -7.49 7.59 1.68
N LYS A 62 -8.39 6.71 2.12
CA LYS A 62 -8.16 5.74 3.21
C LYS A 62 -7.13 4.66 2.83
N MET A 63 -6.90 4.43 1.53
CA MET A 63 -5.92 3.46 1.03
C MET A 63 -4.48 3.99 1.06
N ARG A 64 -4.27 5.31 1.22
CA ARG A 64 -2.94 5.89 1.28
C ARG A 64 -2.13 5.33 2.45
N GLY A 65 -0.83 5.36 2.31
CA GLY A 65 0.09 4.88 3.33
C GLY A 65 0.31 3.36 3.30
N SER A 66 1.52 2.94 3.63
CA SER A 66 1.90 1.54 3.70
C SER A 66 1.25 0.86 4.92
N LYS A 67 0.88 -0.42 4.78
CA LYS A 67 0.44 -1.29 5.87
C LYS A 67 1.37 -2.51 5.86
N TYR A 68 2.19 -2.67 6.89
CA TYR A 68 3.23 -3.71 6.94
C TYR A 68 2.74 -5.03 7.52
N ILE A 69 1.46 -5.33 7.30
CA ILE A 69 0.80 -6.58 7.65
C ILE A 69 0.06 -7.15 6.44
N GLN A 70 -0.26 -8.43 6.47
CA GLN A 70 -0.96 -9.06 5.35
C GLN A 70 -2.41 -8.60 5.29
N SER A 71 -2.84 -8.16 4.09
CA SER A 71 -4.24 -7.81 3.86
C SER A 71 -5.07 -9.02 3.37
N ASN A 72 -6.34 -9.04 3.78
CA ASN A 72 -7.35 -9.92 3.21
C ASN A 72 -7.87 -9.33 1.90
N ILE A 73 -7.78 -10.10 0.82
CA ILE A 73 -8.18 -9.69 -0.54
C ILE A 73 -9.31 -10.55 -1.14
N LEU A 74 -9.77 -11.58 -0.46
CA LEU A 74 -10.64 -12.60 -1.07
C LEU A 74 -11.92 -12.02 -1.69
N LYS A 75 -12.64 -11.17 -0.98
CA LYS A 75 -13.85 -10.52 -1.51
C LYS A 75 -13.56 -9.57 -2.69
N SER A 76 -12.38 -8.98 -2.73
CA SER A 76 -12.02 -8.03 -3.80
C SER A 76 -11.82 -8.71 -5.15
N PHE A 77 -11.49 -9.98 -5.22
CA PHE A 77 -11.31 -10.70 -6.49
C PHE A 77 -12.63 -10.84 -7.23
N ASP A 78 -13.70 -11.20 -6.52
CA ASP A 78 -15.05 -11.32 -7.11
C ASP A 78 -15.59 -9.96 -7.56
N LEU A 79 -15.38 -8.91 -6.76
CA LEU A 79 -15.77 -7.55 -7.10
C LEU A 79 -15.03 -7.02 -8.33
N VAL A 80 -13.70 -7.21 -8.41
CA VAL A 80 -12.92 -6.85 -9.61
C VAL A 80 -13.43 -7.61 -10.83
N ALA A 81 -13.76 -8.90 -10.68
CA ALA A 81 -14.29 -9.71 -11.75
C ALA A 81 -15.64 -9.20 -12.26
N SER A 82 -16.52 -8.74 -11.35
CA SER A 82 -17.82 -8.12 -11.70
C SER A 82 -17.61 -6.81 -12.44
N ASP A 83 -16.81 -5.88 -11.87
CA ASP A 83 -16.55 -4.57 -12.48
C ASP A 83 -15.94 -4.70 -13.89
N LEU A 84 -15.04 -5.66 -14.11
CA LEU A 84 -14.47 -5.91 -15.44
C LEU A 84 -15.48 -6.48 -16.44
N LYS A 85 -16.44 -7.31 -16.00
CA LYS A 85 -17.54 -7.79 -16.86
C LYS A 85 -18.48 -6.66 -17.27
N GLU A 86 -18.66 -5.68 -16.40
CA GLU A 86 -19.42 -4.47 -16.64
C GLU A 86 -18.64 -3.41 -17.44
N CYS A 87 -17.45 -3.78 -17.95
CA CYS A 87 -16.57 -2.91 -18.74
C CYS A 87 -16.04 -1.68 -18.01
N HIS A 88 -16.04 -1.69 -16.67
CA HIS A 88 -15.40 -0.62 -15.91
C HIS A 88 -13.88 -0.66 -16.05
N LYS A 89 -13.25 0.51 -16.05
CA LYS A 89 -11.81 0.63 -15.88
C LYS A 89 -11.45 0.38 -14.42
N VAL A 90 -10.57 -0.57 -14.17
CA VAL A 90 -10.22 -0.98 -12.82
C VAL A 90 -8.73 -0.80 -12.58
N LEU A 91 -8.36 -0.18 -11.46
CA LEU A 91 -7.02 -0.24 -10.91
C LEU A 91 -7.02 -1.14 -9.68
N PHE A 92 -6.21 -2.19 -9.69
CA PHE A 92 -5.99 -3.03 -8.52
C PHE A 92 -4.56 -2.84 -8.01
N SER A 93 -4.42 -2.35 -6.76
CA SER A 93 -3.13 -2.17 -6.10
C SER A 93 -2.91 -3.21 -5.02
N GLY A 94 -1.72 -3.82 -4.99
CA GLY A 94 -1.38 -4.84 -3.98
C GLY A 94 0.09 -5.18 -3.96
N THR A 95 0.46 -6.22 -3.22
CA THR A 95 1.80 -6.80 -3.28
C THR A 95 1.93 -7.66 -4.55
N PRO A 96 3.16 -7.97 -5.04
CA PRO A 96 3.33 -8.77 -6.25
C PRO A 96 2.62 -10.13 -6.22
N CYS A 97 2.65 -10.81 -5.07
CA CYS A 97 1.96 -12.08 -4.90
C CYS A 97 0.42 -11.95 -4.97
N GLN A 98 -0.13 -10.83 -4.50
CA GLN A 98 -1.57 -10.53 -4.62
C GLN A 98 -1.95 -10.21 -6.07
N ILE A 99 -1.13 -9.44 -6.79
CA ILE A 99 -1.33 -9.19 -8.23
C ILE A 99 -1.33 -10.52 -9.01
N ASN A 100 -0.33 -11.38 -8.76
CA ASN A 100 -0.28 -12.68 -9.42
C ASN A 100 -1.52 -13.54 -9.12
N ALA A 101 -1.96 -13.57 -7.88
CA ALA A 101 -3.17 -14.31 -7.49
C ALA A 101 -4.41 -13.77 -8.19
N MET A 102 -4.57 -12.43 -8.28
CA MET A 102 -5.66 -11.78 -9.01
C MET A 102 -5.65 -12.15 -10.51
N LEU A 103 -4.50 -12.03 -11.16
CA LEU A 103 -4.38 -12.33 -12.59
C LEU A 103 -4.70 -13.82 -12.88
N ASN A 104 -4.24 -14.74 -12.04
CA ASN A 104 -4.56 -16.16 -12.15
C ASN A 104 -6.05 -16.44 -11.93
N TYR A 105 -6.67 -15.78 -10.94
CA TYR A 105 -8.10 -15.88 -10.69
C TYR A 105 -8.92 -15.44 -11.91
N LEU A 106 -8.62 -14.26 -12.47
CA LEU A 106 -9.30 -13.75 -13.66
C LEU A 106 -9.09 -14.65 -14.88
N LYS A 107 -7.89 -15.20 -15.05
CA LYS A 107 -7.59 -16.16 -16.11
C LYS A 107 -8.43 -17.43 -15.97
N GLN A 108 -8.53 -18.01 -14.79
CA GLN A 108 -9.38 -19.19 -14.53
C GLN A 108 -10.87 -18.92 -14.81
N LYS A 109 -11.33 -17.72 -14.47
CA LYS A 109 -12.70 -17.26 -14.75
C LYS A 109 -12.91 -16.81 -16.20
N LYS A 110 -11.88 -16.85 -17.06
CA LYS A 110 -11.91 -16.39 -18.46
C LYS A 110 -12.38 -14.92 -18.60
N ILE A 111 -11.99 -14.06 -17.65
CA ILE A 111 -12.33 -12.63 -17.64
C ILE A 111 -11.22 -11.84 -18.30
N SER A 112 -11.62 -10.95 -19.23
CA SER A 112 -10.67 -10.06 -19.90
C SER A 112 -10.04 -9.07 -18.94
N THR A 113 -8.71 -8.93 -19.02
CA THR A 113 -7.93 -7.96 -18.23
C THR A 113 -7.61 -6.68 -19.02
N LYS A 114 -8.30 -6.42 -20.14
CA LYS A 114 -8.04 -5.27 -21.00
C LYS A 114 -8.21 -3.94 -20.25
N GLU A 115 -9.27 -3.82 -19.46
CA GLU A 115 -9.60 -2.62 -18.68
C GLU A 115 -8.99 -2.64 -17.25
N LEU A 116 -8.21 -3.68 -16.88
CA LEU A 116 -7.52 -3.78 -15.61
C LEU A 116 -6.12 -3.16 -15.70
N ILE A 117 -5.81 -2.21 -14.84
CA ILE A 117 -4.45 -1.74 -14.54
C ILE A 117 -4.02 -2.34 -13.21
N THR A 118 -2.90 -3.02 -13.20
CA THR A 118 -2.31 -3.58 -11.99
C THR A 118 -1.17 -2.71 -11.48
N VAL A 119 -1.21 -2.38 -10.19
CA VAL A 119 -0.17 -1.58 -9.52
C VAL A 119 0.38 -2.37 -8.33
N GLU A 120 1.63 -2.78 -8.41
CA GLU A 120 2.29 -3.43 -7.28
C GLU A 120 3.16 -2.46 -6.49
N VAL A 121 3.25 -2.68 -5.18
CA VAL A 121 4.29 -2.06 -4.35
C VAL A 121 5.54 -2.93 -4.37
N ILE A 122 6.73 -2.34 -4.44
CA ILE A 122 7.97 -3.09 -4.19
C ILE A 122 7.94 -3.50 -2.71
N CYS A 123 7.80 -4.82 -2.48
CA CYS A 123 7.42 -5.38 -1.20
C CYS A 123 8.63 -6.00 -0.50
N HIS A 124 8.87 -5.58 0.75
CA HIS A 124 9.88 -6.17 1.65
C HIS A 124 9.41 -7.53 2.21
N GLY A 125 8.11 -7.66 2.43
CA GLY A 125 7.43 -8.78 3.08
C GLY A 125 6.21 -8.28 3.85
N VAL A 126 5.41 -9.18 4.38
CA VAL A 126 4.26 -8.83 5.23
C VAL A 126 4.45 -9.44 6.62
N GLY A 127 4.26 -8.63 7.64
CA GLY A 127 4.32 -9.05 9.04
C GLY A 127 3.07 -9.80 9.49
N SER A 128 3.17 -10.49 10.61
CA SER A 128 2.05 -11.15 11.27
C SER A 128 1.02 -10.13 11.76
N SER A 129 -0.25 -10.27 11.34
CA SER A 129 -1.35 -9.44 11.82
C SER A 129 -1.58 -9.63 13.32
N ARG A 130 -1.48 -10.86 13.84
CA ARG A 130 -1.60 -11.14 15.27
C ARG A 130 -0.54 -10.38 16.08
N PHE A 131 0.71 -10.43 15.64
CA PHE A 131 1.80 -9.70 16.30
C PHE A 131 1.57 -8.17 16.29
N PHE A 132 1.02 -7.65 15.19
CA PHE A 132 0.67 -6.25 15.10
C PHE A 132 -0.48 -5.87 16.06
N HIS A 133 -1.51 -6.70 16.16
CA HIS A 133 -2.59 -6.48 17.13
C HIS A 133 -2.09 -6.51 18.59
N ASP A 134 -1.18 -7.43 18.93
CA ASP A 134 -0.57 -7.47 20.25
C ASP A 134 0.28 -6.21 20.52
N TYR A 135 0.96 -5.70 19.48
CA TYR A 135 1.66 -4.42 19.55
C TYR A 135 0.71 -3.24 19.83
N VAL A 136 -0.40 -3.15 19.12
CA VAL A 136 -1.40 -2.08 19.34
C VAL A 136 -1.99 -2.17 20.76
N LYS A 137 -2.35 -3.37 21.21
CA LYS A 137 -2.84 -3.62 22.57
C LYS A 137 -1.83 -3.22 23.66
N ASP A 138 -0.53 -3.48 23.46
CA ASP A 138 0.51 -3.03 24.38
C ASP A 138 0.54 -1.49 24.50
N LYS A 139 0.40 -0.79 23.37
CA LYS A 139 0.33 0.68 23.36
C LYS A 139 -0.94 1.20 24.03
N GLU A 140 -2.09 0.57 23.76
CA GLU A 140 -3.36 0.90 24.43
C GLU A 140 -3.26 0.73 25.96
N LYS A 141 -2.65 -0.37 26.41
CA LYS A 141 -2.44 -0.62 27.83
C LYS A 141 -1.57 0.43 28.49
N LYS A 142 -0.46 0.81 27.87
CA LYS A 142 0.47 1.84 28.36
C LYS A 142 -0.19 3.22 28.42
N GLU A 143 -0.98 3.57 27.39
CA GLU A 143 -1.67 4.86 27.32
C GLU A 143 -3.00 4.88 28.10
N LYS A 144 -3.49 3.71 28.57
CA LYS A 144 -4.81 3.53 29.20
C LYS A 144 -5.96 4.07 28.35
N SER A 145 -5.84 3.96 27.02
CA SER A 145 -6.81 4.46 26.06
C SER A 145 -6.80 3.63 24.78
N LYS A 146 -7.96 3.50 24.12
CA LYS A 146 -8.10 2.78 22.86
C LYS A 146 -7.45 3.52 21.70
N ALA A 147 -6.77 2.80 20.83
CA ALA A 147 -6.27 3.32 19.56
C ALA A 147 -7.46 3.61 18.62
N VAL A 148 -7.37 4.70 17.87
CA VAL A 148 -8.39 5.12 16.89
C VAL A 148 -7.80 5.33 15.49
N ASP A 149 -6.47 5.44 15.37
CA ASP A 149 -5.79 5.56 14.08
C ASP A 149 -4.36 5.05 14.20
N VAL A 150 -3.88 4.35 13.19
CA VAL A 150 -2.50 3.86 13.10
C VAL A 150 -1.90 4.23 11.76
N CYS A 151 -0.77 4.90 11.79
CA CYS A 151 0.02 5.21 10.62
C CYS A 151 1.40 4.58 10.72
N PHE A 152 1.70 3.64 9.82
CA PHE A 152 3.01 2.97 9.78
C PHE A 152 4.15 3.90 9.33
N ARG A 153 3.83 4.95 8.58
CA ARG A 153 4.84 5.88 8.03
C ARG A 153 4.38 7.32 8.21
N SER A 154 4.31 7.72 9.47
CA SER A 154 4.00 9.11 9.84
C SER A 154 5.16 10.03 9.42
N LYS A 155 4.79 11.18 8.87
CA LYS A 155 5.72 12.28 8.56
C LYS A 155 5.68 13.36 9.63
N TYR A 156 5.48 12.98 10.89
CA TYR A 156 5.41 13.91 12.01
C TYR A 156 6.71 14.71 12.18
N ARG A 157 7.84 14.04 12.02
CA ARG A 157 9.16 14.69 12.01
C ARG A 157 9.61 14.92 10.59
N THR A 158 10.09 16.12 10.29
CA THR A 158 10.65 16.46 8.99
C THR A 158 11.81 15.53 8.64
N GLY A 159 11.76 14.93 7.45
CA GLY A 159 12.83 14.08 6.91
C GLY A 159 12.88 12.64 7.42
N GLN A 160 12.02 12.20 8.34
CA GLN A 160 11.97 10.82 8.79
C GLN A 160 10.84 10.06 8.11
N LYS A 161 11.22 9.04 7.35
CA LYS A 161 10.33 8.34 6.41
C LYS A 161 9.62 7.13 6.98
N GLN A 162 9.83 6.76 8.26
CA GLN A 162 9.42 5.47 8.82
C GLN A 162 8.97 5.54 10.29
N ASP A 163 8.36 6.63 10.72
CA ASP A 163 7.86 6.75 12.07
C ASP A 163 6.49 6.11 12.22
N MET A 164 6.36 5.13 13.13
CA MET A 164 5.06 4.64 13.57
C MET A 164 4.36 5.72 14.38
N SER A 165 3.08 5.97 14.12
CA SER A 165 2.23 6.76 15.01
C SER A 165 0.90 6.06 15.30
N ILE A 166 0.42 6.20 16.53
CA ILE A 166 -0.86 5.68 16.98
C ILE A 166 -1.58 6.81 17.71
N LYS A 167 -2.79 7.16 17.24
CA LYS A 167 -3.67 8.11 17.91
C LYS A 167 -4.62 7.35 18.85
N PHE A 168 -4.84 7.91 20.00
CA PHE A 168 -5.72 7.34 21.02
C PHE A 168 -6.98 8.17 21.22
N LYS A 169 -8.04 7.52 21.73
CA LYS A 169 -9.35 8.15 22.01
C LYS A 169 -9.25 9.32 23.00
N ASN A 170 -8.25 9.31 23.90
CA ASN A 170 -8.01 10.39 24.87
C ASN A 170 -7.31 11.62 24.24
N GLY A 171 -7.11 11.66 22.92
CA GLY A 171 -6.48 12.75 22.18
C GLY A 171 -4.96 12.69 22.11
N LYS A 172 -4.30 11.81 22.87
CA LYS A 172 -2.85 11.65 22.78
C LYS A 172 -2.44 10.87 21.55
N THR A 173 -1.19 11.06 21.14
CA THR A 173 -0.58 10.35 20.01
C THR A 173 0.78 9.78 20.42
N TYR A 174 0.94 8.48 20.24
CA TYR A 174 2.24 7.83 20.30
C TYR A 174 2.99 8.10 18.98
N HIS A 175 4.24 8.52 19.09
CA HIS A 175 5.18 8.60 17.97
C HIS A 175 6.42 7.80 18.32
N ALA A 176 6.78 6.86 17.46
CA ALA A 176 8.05 6.18 17.57
C ALA A 176 9.20 7.17 17.30
N ALA A 177 10.18 7.21 18.17
CA ALA A 177 11.33 8.10 18.04
C ALA A 177 12.25 7.73 16.86
N SER A 178 12.29 6.45 16.51
CA SER A 178 12.94 5.89 15.32
C SER A 178 12.49 4.45 15.09
N THR A 179 12.81 3.91 13.92
CA THR A 179 12.55 2.50 13.59
C THR A 179 13.24 1.52 14.54
N ASN A 180 14.40 1.90 15.06
CA ASN A 180 15.17 1.06 15.99
C ASN A 180 14.59 1.07 17.41
N LEU A 181 13.89 2.13 17.81
CA LEU A 181 13.28 2.29 19.12
C LEU A 181 11.84 1.79 19.17
N ASP A 182 11.22 1.56 18.01
CA ASP A 182 9.92 0.91 17.93
C ASP A 182 10.08 -0.60 17.77
N TRP A 183 9.62 -1.37 18.76
CA TRP A 183 9.85 -2.80 18.76
C TRP A 183 9.12 -3.55 17.62
N PHE A 184 7.95 -3.07 17.14
CA PHE A 184 7.31 -3.66 15.97
C PHE A 184 8.18 -3.49 14.73
N TYR A 185 8.62 -2.24 14.47
CA TYR A 185 9.47 -1.94 13.32
C TYR A 185 10.82 -2.66 13.39
N SER A 186 11.45 -2.64 14.56
CA SER A 186 12.74 -3.31 14.75
C SER A 186 12.68 -4.79 14.39
N ILE A 187 11.64 -5.49 14.86
CA ILE A 187 11.45 -6.92 14.60
C ILE A 187 11.03 -7.16 13.12
N TYR A 188 10.16 -6.30 12.57
CA TYR A 188 9.75 -6.38 11.17
C TYR A 188 10.93 -6.19 10.21
N LEU A 189 11.76 -5.16 10.40
CA LEU A 189 12.91 -4.87 9.54
C LEU A 189 14.04 -5.90 9.66
N LYS A 190 14.14 -6.57 10.81
CA LYS A 190 15.03 -7.74 11.00
C LYS A 190 14.46 -9.03 10.42
N ASN A 191 13.32 -8.97 9.73
CA ASN A 191 12.65 -10.11 9.11
C ASN A 191 12.20 -11.21 10.11
N LEU A 192 11.97 -10.91 11.39
CA LEU A 192 11.67 -11.92 12.40
C LEU A 192 10.18 -12.31 12.46
N ILE A 193 9.29 -11.50 11.90
CA ILE A 193 7.83 -11.70 11.95
C ILE A 193 7.17 -11.79 10.58
N LEU A 194 7.96 -11.97 9.54
CA LEU A 194 7.42 -12.08 8.19
C LEU A 194 6.67 -13.40 8.01
N ARG A 195 5.69 -13.39 7.10
CA ARG A 195 5.01 -14.60 6.66
C ARG A 195 6.04 -15.60 6.11
N PRO A 196 5.95 -16.92 6.43
CA PRO A 196 6.92 -17.92 5.98
C PRO A 196 7.23 -17.89 4.49
N SER A 197 6.22 -17.67 3.64
CA SER A 197 6.40 -17.56 2.19
C SER A 197 7.21 -16.33 1.74
N CYS A 198 7.36 -15.31 2.58
CA CYS A 198 8.14 -14.11 2.25
C CYS A 198 9.63 -14.37 2.27
N TYR A 199 10.12 -15.31 3.09
CA TYR A 199 11.54 -15.69 3.13
C TYR A 199 12.03 -16.39 1.84
N LYS A 200 11.11 -16.98 1.07
CA LYS A 200 11.38 -17.62 -0.22
C LYS A 200 10.50 -17.02 -1.31
N CYS A 201 10.39 -15.68 -1.32
CA CYS A 201 9.47 -14.98 -2.20
C CYS A 201 9.85 -15.13 -3.67
N LYS A 202 8.97 -15.75 -4.46
CA LYS A 202 9.16 -15.94 -5.91
C LYS A 202 9.10 -14.61 -6.71
N PHE A 203 8.62 -13.54 -6.08
CA PHE A 203 8.44 -12.23 -6.69
C PHE A 203 9.52 -11.21 -6.28
N ALA A 204 10.51 -11.62 -5.46
CA ALA A 204 11.67 -10.81 -5.10
C ALA A 204 12.71 -10.84 -6.23
N LYS A 205 12.35 -10.31 -7.39
CA LYS A 205 13.17 -10.28 -8.61
C LYS A 205 12.92 -9.03 -9.41
N GLN A 206 13.77 -8.74 -10.39
CA GLN A 206 13.64 -7.55 -11.26
C GLN A 206 12.48 -7.65 -12.23
N ASP A 207 12.18 -8.84 -12.76
CA ASP A 207 11.03 -9.07 -13.62
C ASP A 207 9.73 -8.86 -12.83
N ARG A 208 9.02 -7.81 -13.18
CA ARG A 208 7.79 -7.40 -12.51
C ARG A 208 6.58 -7.95 -13.25
N ILE A 209 5.53 -8.27 -12.49
CA ILE A 209 4.31 -8.87 -13.02
C ILE A 209 3.17 -7.88 -13.21
N ALA A 210 3.19 -6.75 -12.49
CA ALA A 210 2.19 -5.70 -12.61
C ALA A 210 2.47 -4.77 -13.79
N ASP A 211 1.46 -4.03 -14.25
CA ASP A 211 1.63 -3.00 -15.26
C ASP A 211 2.53 -1.86 -14.78
N ILE A 212 2.41 -1.52 -13.49
CA ILE A 212 3.19 -0.46 -12.84
C ILE A 212 3.69 -0.97 -11.48
N SER A 213 4.95 -0.72 -11.16
CA SER A 213 5.49 -0.88 -9.82
C SER A 213 5.74 0.48 -9.18
N ILE A 214 5.40 0.62 -7.89
CA ILE A 214 5.66 1.83 -7.11
C ILE A 214 6.51 1.52 -5.89
N ALA A 215 7.41 2.44 -5.55
CA ALA A 215 8.30 2.33 -4.40
C ALA A 215 8.70 3.70 -3.87
N ASP A 216 9.47 3.70 -2.79
CA ASP A 216 10.25 4.88 -2.41
C ASP A 216 11.38 5.07 -3.41
N TYR A 217 11.67 6.31 -3.76
CA TYR A 217 12.86 6.66 -4.50
C TYR A 217 14.01 6.92 -3.52
N TRP A 218 15.01 6.06 -3.56
CA TRP A 218 16.21 6.19 -2.73
C TRP A 218 17.36 6.73 -3.55
N LYS A 219 17.87 7.89 -3.17
CA LYS A 219 19.12 8.44 -3.68
C LYS A 219 19.91 9.00 -2.52
N LYS A 220 21.22 8.80 -2.52
CA LYS A 220 22.13 9.44 -1.58
C LYS A 220 21.93 10.96 -1.66
N ASP A 221 21.87 11.63 -0.53
CA ASP A 221 21.70 13.08 -0.39
C ASP A 221 20.31 13.63 -0.80
N GLU A 222 19.32 12.75 -1.02
CA GLU A 222 17.94 13.17 -1.28
C GLU A 222 17.21 13.45 0.04
N THR A 223 16.84 14.71 0.27
CA THR A 223 16.16 15.16 1.50
C THR A 223 14.64 15.10 1.37
N GLU A 224 14.13 15.00 0.15
CA GLU A 224 12.70 15.01 -0.13
C GLU A 224 12.14 13.61 -0.40
N ASP A 225 10.84 13.45 -0.12
CA ASP A 225 10.12 12.21 -0.34
C ASP A 225 9.60 12.11 -1.79
N TYR A 226 10.30 11.34 -2.60
CA TYR A 226 9.85 10.99 -3.94
C TYR A 226 9.38 9.54 -4.01
N SER A 227 8.44 9.27 -4.90
CA SER A 227 8.10 7.91 -5.34
C SER A 227 8.93 7.54 -6.56
N LEU A 228 9.36 6.29 -6.61
CA LEU A 228 9.78 5.62 -7.85
C LEU A 228 8.53 5.02 -8.51
N ILE A 229 8.33 5.29 -9.79
CA ILE A 229 7.32 4.64 -10.62
C ILE A 229 8.05 3.89 -11.74
N ILE A 230 7.77 2.60 -11.88
CA ILE A 230 8.31 1.76 -12.95
C ILE A 230 7.13 1.31 -13.82
N CYS A 231 7.10 1.73 -15.07
CA CYS A 231 6.17 1.20 -16.05
C CYS A 231 6.74 -0.08 -16.64
N ASN A 232 6.10 -1.21 -16.36
CA ASN A 232 6.56 -2.53 -16.79
C ASN A 232 5.93 -2.96 -18.12
N THR A 233 4.76 -2.39 -18.48
CA THR A 233 4.03 -2.69 -19.72
C THR A 233 3.65 -1.40 -20.46
N ASP A 234 3.35 -1.52 -21.76
CA ASP A 234 2.83 -0.38 -22.55
C ASP A 234 1.48 0.11 -22.00
N LYS A 235 0.67 -0.80 -21.44
CA LYS A 235 -0.60 -0.46 -20.79
C LYS A 235 -0.37 0.45 -19.56
N GLY A 236 0.61 0.11 -18.73
CA GLY A 236 1.04 0.96 -17.61
C GLY A 236 1.57 2.32 -18.06
N GLY A 237 2.37 2.33 -19.15
CA GLY A 237 2.91 3.56 -19.73
C GLY A 237 1.85 4.51 -20.30
N ARG A 238 0.74 3.98 -20.85
CA ARG A 238 -0.37 4.80 -21.35
C ARG A 238 -1.22 5.43 -20.24
N LEU A 239 -1.10 4.98 -19.01
CA LEU A 239 -1.78 5.57 -17.86
C LEU A 239 -1.04 6.83 -17.35
N LEU A 240 0.27 6.89 -17.47
CA LEU A 240 1.09 8.05 -17.03
C LEU A 240 1.08 9.18 -18.06
#